data_f18f44c30dde49bcaae8909273c8a47b
#
_entry.id   f18f44c30dde49bcaae8909273c8a47b
#
_cell.length_a   1.000
_cell.length_b   1.000
_cell.length_c   1.000
_cell.angle_alpha   90.00
_cell.angle_beta   90.00
_cell.angle_gamma   90.00
#
_symmetry.space_group_name_H-M   'P 1'
#
loop_
_entity.id
_entity.type
_entity.pdbx_description
1 polymer ?
#
loop_
_entity_poly.entity_id
_entity_poly.type
_entity_poly.pdbx_seq_one_letter_code
_entity_poly.pdbx_strand_id
1 'polypeptide(L)'
;MKKMLAVTLAVLMAGIVAGCGTKTESSAAAETETAAVKSEASDTEQAQESQEPSASGDPIRIGLTTVLTGDRSLEGEYASNAAKIITEEINTQGGVLGRPIEIVIEDALGTDVGAVNAYRKLASDDSIVAIVGPDSSNDGMAQSPSALEFKILTTAQGSSPTLKNMCNNDNPYLFQLRACDDTLCAALIKYSVEELGIKSYAVMHDTETSSADQARLFTEALKSYGIEPVVTVPFTTGTKDFSSHIAQVQASGADAIIGAAFQTEAAILIQQIRSLGIEAPILGSNGFADPVTIQLAGELNDNVYCASAWVPNTPNPKGAALAEKYKELYGDDCGKAAAQIYDHISLICEAITLAGSTDREAVREAMNTIGDYQGAITKYDCRTNGDCGRGGLLVKVVKGKAEIISEITSEKVIE
;
A
#
# COMPACT_ATOMS: atom_id res chain seq x y z
N MET A 1 50.99 8.09 -17.14
CA MET A 1 51.27 9.49 -17.35
C MET A 1 50.11 10.30 -16.78
N LYS A 2 50.44 11.00 -15.75
CA LYS A 2 49.79 12.02 -14.95
C LYS A 2 49.01 13.06 -15.75
N LYS A 3 47.83 13.47 -15.26
CA LYS A 3 47.56 14.88 -14.91
C LYS A 3 46.30 14.97 -14.03
N MET A 4 46.55 15.29 -12.77
CA MET A 4 45.63 15.88 -11.80
C MET A 4 45.30 17.31 -12.25
N LEU A 5 44.07 17.79 -12.00
CA LEU A 5 43.81 19.20 -11.84
C LEU A 5 42.85 19.39 -10.66
N ALA A 6 43.40 19.98 -9.61
CA ALA A 6 42.68 20.51 -8.47
C ALA A 6 42.26 21.96 -8.78
N VAL A 7 41.08 22.39 -8.37
CA VAL A 7 40.70 23.80 -8.30
C VAL A 7 40.08 24.11 -6.93
N THR A 8 40.64 25.10 -6.40
CA THR A 8 40.75 25.69 -5.08
C THR A 8 39.45 26.37 -4.59
N LEU A 9 39.26 26.21 -3.28
CA LEU A 9 38.34 26.91 -2.38
C LEU A 9 38.71 28.39 -2.25
N ALA A 10 37.76 29.33 -2.30
CA ALA A 10 37.93 30.71 -1.84
C ALA A 10 36.85 31.06 -0.82
N VAL A 11 37.31 31.24 0.41
CA VAL A 11 36.62 31.85 1.55
C VAL A 11 36.79 33.34 1.48
N LEU A 12 35.72 34.10 1.69
CA LEU A 12 35.82 35.54 2.04
C LEU A 12 34.93 35.82 3.26
N MET A 13 35.60 36.08 4.39
CA MET A 13 35.07 36.76 5.57
C MET A 13 35.32 38.26 5.47
N ALA A 14 34.44 39.07 6.00
CA ALA A 14 34.57 40.34 6.72
C ALA A 14 33.24 41.14 6.59
N GLY A 15 32.70 41.84 7.57
CA GLY A 15 33.18 42.30 8.84
C GLY A 15 32.05 43.09 9.55
N ILE A 16 32.24 43.22 10.81
CA ILE A 16 31.42 43.80 11.87
C ILE A 16 31.34 45.33 11.75
N VAL A 17 30.20 45.98 12.09
CA VAL A 17 30.20 47.26 12.81
C VAL A 17 28.94 47.38 13.68
N ALA A 18 29.17 47.65 14.96
CA ALA A 18 28.24 47.97 16.01
C ALA A 18 27.87 49.45 16.01
N GLY A 19 26.68 49.80 16.52
CA GLY A 19 26.26 51.17 16.77
C GLY A 19 25.21 51.23 17.87
N CYS A 20 25.62 51.68 19.04
CA CYS A 20 24.87 51.92 20.27
C CYS A 20 24.18 53.29 20.26
N GLY A 21 23.10 53.49 21.04
CA GLY A 21 22.61 54.82 21.47
C GLY A 21 21.11 54.84 21.75
N THR A 22 20.73 54.63 22.95
CA THR A 22 20.33 55.41 24.13
C THR A 22 18.96 56.14 24.10
N LYS A 23 18.12 55.71 25.05
CA LYS A 23 17.20 56.36 25.99
C LYS A 23 16.57 57.73 25.65
N THR A 24 15.28 57.90 25.92
CA THR A 24 14.77 58.63 27.08
C THR A 24 13.25 58.62 27.16
N GLU A 25 12.80 58.55 28.37
CA GLU A 25 11.57 58.71 29.10
C GLU A 25 10.71 59.94 28.75
N SER A 26 9.42 59.85 29.13
CA SER A 26 8.66 60.72 30.07
C SER A 26 7.21 60.89 29.60
N SER A 27 6.24 60.30 30.31
CA SER A 27 5.38 60.93 31.33
C SER A 27 4.37 61.98 30.83
N ALA A 28 3.10 61.75 30.99
CA ALA A 28 2.22 62.38 31.98
C ALA A 28 0.72 62.24 31.61
N ALA A 29 -0.03 62.01 32.63
CA ALA A 29 -1.48 61.88 32.74
C ALA A 29 -2.25 63.18 32.48
N ALA A 30 -3.52 63.07 32.16
CA ALA A 30 -4.58 63.95 32.67
C ALA A 30 -5.97 63.30 32.46
N GLU A 31 -6.69 63.33 33.52
CA GLU A 31 -8.06 62.94 33.79
C GLU A 31 -9.13 63.81 33.09
N THR A 32 -10.34 63.29 33.10
CA THR A 32 -11.68 63.84 33.39
C THR A 32 -12.61 63.76 32.16
N GLU A 33 -13.84 63.41 32.20
CA GLU A 33 -14.98 63.26 33.04
C GLU A 33 -16.16 62.70 32.24
N THR A 34 -16.91 61.90 32.92
CA THR A 34 -18.29 61.51 32.79
C THR A 34 -19.24 62.18 31.76
N ALA A 35 -20.01 61.36 31.02
CA ALA A 35 -21.41 61.57 30.79
C ALA A 35 -22.13 60.24 30.46
N ALA A 36 -23.05 59.88 31.31
CA ALA A 36 -23.97 58.76 31.14
C ALA A 36 -25.09 59.10 30.16
N VAL A 37 -25.37 58.23 29.21
CA VAL A 37 -26.70 58.14 28.56
C VAL A 37 -27.08 56.68 28.44
N LYS A 38 -28.33 56.45 28.80
CA LYS A 38 -29.06 55.18 28.91
C LYS A 38 -29.27 54.44 27.61
N SER A 39 -29.21 53.09 27.71
CA SER A 39 -30.21 52.10 27.25
C SER A 39 -30.62 52.10 25.78
N GLU A 40 -30.22 51.02 25.10
CA GLU A 40 -31.22 50.20 24.40
C GLU A 40 -30.63 48.79 24.18
N ALA A 41 -31.40 47.78 24.58
CA ALA A 41 -31.07 46.39 24.43
C ALA A 41 -31.06 46.02 22.93
N SER A 42 -29.97 45.51 22.44
CA SER A 42 -29.88 44.82 21.17
C SER A 42 -29.43 43.39 21.47
N ASP A 43 -30.33 42.45 21.23
CA ASP A 43 -30.10 41.02 21.25
C ASP A 43 -28.92 40.73 20.35
N THR A 44 -27.79 40.37 20.98
CA THR A 44 -26.65 39.78 20.27
C THR A 44 -26.89 38.27 20.28
N GLU A 45 -27.45 37.75 19.19
CA GLU A 45 -27.34 36.35 18.85
C GLU A 45 -25.86 35.98 18.95
N GLN A 46 -25.49 35.26 19.99
CA GLN A 46 -24.21 34.53 20.04
C GLN A 46 -24.24 33.47 18.95
N ALA A 47 -23.54 33.74 17.85
CA ALA A 47 -23.12 32.70 16.95
C ALA A 47 -22.35 31.67 17.80
N GLN A 48 -22.98 30.53 18.07
CA GLN A 48 -22.25 29.34 18.51
C GLN A 48 -21.29 28.99 17.37
N GLU A 49 -20.03 29.35 17.55
CA GLU A 49 -18.94 28.68 16.85
C GLU A 49 -19.11 27.19 17.15
N SER A 50 -19.51 26.45 16.14
CA SER A 50 -19.46 24.99 16.15
C SER A 50 -17.99 24.62 16.28
N GLN A 51 -17.53 24.33 17.50
CA GLN A 51 -16.25 23.71 17.72
C GLN A 51 -16.27 22.39 16.96
N GLU A 52 -15.46 22.29 15.91
CA GLU A 52 -15.17 21.01 15.27
C GLU A 52 -14.69 20.03 16.35
N PRO A 53 -15.14 18.77 16.34
CA PRO A 53 -14.73 17.78 17.32
C PRO A 53 -13.23 17.53 17.18
N SER A 54 -12.44 18.06 18.11
CA SER A 54 -11.01 17.75 18.16
C SER A 54 -10.75 16.55 19.06
N ALA A 55 -10.02 15.55 18.54
CA ALA A 55 -9.58 14.41 19.32
C ALA A 55 -8.72 14.86 20.51
N SER A 56 -8.92 14.27 21.69
CA SER A 56 -8.21 14.64 22.91
C SER A 56 -7.84 13.42 23.76
N GLY A 57 -6.80 13.55 24.59
CA GLY A 57 -6.30 12.48 25.45
C GLY A 57 -5.12 11.72 24.85
N ASP A 58 -4.71 10.62 25.52
CA ASP A 58 -3.62 9.78 25.07
C ASP A 58 -3.96 9.08 23.74
N PRO A 59 -3.04 9.06 22.76
CA PRO A 59 -3.33 8.49 21.46
C PRO A 59 -3.59 6.98 21.53
N ILE A 60 -4.41 6.48 20.62
CA ILE A 60 -4.55 5.04 20.34
C ILE A 60 -3.43 4.68 19.36
N ARG A 61 -2.52 3.80 19.78
CA ARG A 61 -1.32 3.46 19.02
C ARG A 61 -1.53 2.19 18.20
N ILE A 62 -1.30 2.30 16.89
CA ILE A 62 -1.37 1.20 15.93
C ILE A 62 0.03 1.00 15.35
N GLY A 63 0.51 -0.23 15.36
CA GLY A 63 1.79 -0.59 14.76
C GLY A 63 1.68 -0.73 13.24
N LEU A 64 2.75 -0.39 12.53
CA LEU A 64 2.91 -0.65 11.10
C LEU A 64 4.31 -1.20 10.86
N THR A 65 4.40 -2.40 10.30
CA THR A 65 5.66 -2.93 9.77
C THR A 65 5.68 -2.73 8.26
N THR A 66 6.72 -2.08 7.74
CA THR A 66 6.90 -1.85 6.30
C THR A 66 8.38 -1.81 5.94
N VAL A 67 8.71 -1.91 4.66
CA VAL A 67 10.10 -1.93 4.20
C VAL A 67 10.57 -0.50 3.91
N LEU A 68 11.27 0.12 4.87
CA LEU A 68 11.78 1.49 4.71
C LEU A 68 13.16 1.53 4.04
N THR A 69 13.89 0.42 4.04
CA THR A 69 15.24 0.31 3.48
C THR A 69 15.35 -0.88 2.54
N GLY A 70 16.27 -0.79 1.55
CA GLY A 70 16.48 -1.84 0.54
C GLY A 70 15.67 -1.66 -0.74
N ASP A 71 15.58 -2.71 -1.53
CA ASP A 71 15.06 -2.67 -2.91
C ASP A 71 13.54 -2.36 -3.00
N ARG A 72 12.79 -2.55 -1.91
CA ARG A 72 11.35 -2.24 -1.79
C ARG A 72 11.05 -0.98 -0.97
N SER A 73 12.04 -0.11 -0.73
CA SER A 73 11.88 1.10 0.11
C SER A 73 10.83 2.09 -0.42
N LEU A 74 10.59 2.12 -1.73
CA LEU A 74 9.56 2.96 -2.31
C LEU A 74 8.14 2.52 -1.92
N GLU A 75 7.90 1.21 -1.75
CA GLU A 75 6.64 0.70 -1.19
C GLU A 75 6.45 1.15 0.26
N GLY A 76 7.53 1.13 1.04
CA GLY A 76 7.54 1.64 2.41
C GLY A 76 7.31 3.15 2.50
N GLU A 77 7.78 3.91 1.53
CA GLU A 77 7.47 5.33 1.41
C GLU A 77 5.98 5.55 1.13
N TYR A 78 5.40 4.83 0.17
CA TYR A 78 3.96 4.88 -0.09
C TYR A 78 3.13 4.52 1.13
N ALA A 79 3.52 3.47 1.84
CA ALA A 79 2.87 3.04 3.08
C ALA A 79 2.92 4.10 4.17
N SER A 80 4.11 4.68 4.41
CA SER A 80 4.33 5.70 5.43
C SER A 80 3.58 7.00 5.15
N ASN A 81 3.52 7.40 3.88
CA ASN A 81 2.81 8.60 3.46
C ASN A 81 1.29 8.41 3.56
N ALA A 82 0.75 7.26 3.15
CA ALA A 82 -0.67 6.94 3.32
C ALA A 82 -1.07 6.85 4.81
N ALA A 83 -0.20 6.30 5.66
CA ALA A 83 -0.41 6.28 7.10
C ALA A 83 -0.55 7.70 7.68
N LYS A 84 0.23 8.67 7.20
CA LYS A 84 0.09 10.09 7.60
C LYS A 84 -1.24 10.67 7.14
N ILE A 85 -1.63 10.42 5.88
CA ILE A 85 -2.90 10.92 5.32
C ILE A 85 -4.08 10.43 6.16
N ILE A 86 -4.22 9.12 6.35
CA ILE A 86 -5.36 8.56 7.09
C ILE A 86 -5.35 8.95 8.57
N THR A 87 -4.17 9.08 9.18
CA THR A 87 -4.04 9.55 10.57
C THR A 87 -4.55 10.98 10.72
N GLU A 88 -4.17 11.87 9.81
CA GLU A 88 -4.64 13.25 9.81
C GLU A 88 -6.15 13.32 9.58
N GLU A 89 -6.67 12.57 8.62
CA GLU A 89 -8.12 12.52 8.33
C GLU A 89 -8.94 12.06 9.55
N ILE A 90 -8.53 10.96 10.20
CA ILE A 90 -9.23 10.44 11.37
C ILE A 90 -9.13 11.43 12.54
N ASN A 91 -7.96 11.97 12.81
CA ASN A 91 -7.73 12.85 13.94
C ASN A 91 -8.47 14.18 13.80
N THR A 92 -8.57 14.74 12.60
CA THR A 92 -9.36 15.96 12.33
C THR A 92 -10.86 15.73 12.46
N GLN A 93 -11.34 14.49 12.26
CA GLN A 93 -12.75 14.10 12.45
C GLN A 93 -13.09 13.75 13.92
N GLY A 94 -12.18 13.99 14.86
CA GLY A 94 -12.41 13.71 16.28
C GLY A 94 -11.79 12.42 16.79
N GLY A 95 -10.96 11.74 15.98
CA GLY A 95 -10.25 10.53 16.33
C GLY A 95 -11.15 9.28 16.44
N VAL A 96 -10.64 8.28 17.14
CA VAL A 96 -11.34 7.03 17.45
C VAL A 96 -11.71 7.02 18.93
N LEU A 97 -12.96 6.82 19.28
CA LEU A 97 -13.47 6.94 20.66
C LEU A 97 -13.14 8.31 21.31
N GLY A 98 -13.08 9.38 20.49
CA GLY A 98 -12.71 10.73 20.95
C GLY A 98 -11.21 10.94 21.22
N ARG A 99 -10.36 9.97 20.92
CA ARG A 99 -8.90 9.98 21.10
C ARG A 99 -8.19 10.02 19.75
N PRO A 100 -7.06 10.76 19.63
CA PRO A 100 -6.27 10.71 18.41
C PRO A 100 -5.67 9.32 18.20
N ILE A 101 -5.41 8.95 16.94
CA ILE A 101 -4.60 7.77 16.60
C ILE A 101 -3.15 8.20 16.35
N GLU A 102 -2.22 7.30 16.63
CA GLU A 102 -0.79 7.40 16.33
C GLU A 102 -0.31 6.13 15.64
N ILE A 103 0.38 6.26 14.52
CA ILE A 103 0.97 5.12 13.82
C ILE A 103 2.44 5.01 14.19
N VAL A 104 2.83 3.87 14.76
CA VAL A 104 4.21 3.54 15.13
C VAL A 104 4.80 2.64 14.06
N ILE A 105 5.78 3.15 13.31
CA ILE A 105 6.34 2.46 12.14
C ILE A 105 7.67 1.82 12.51
N GLU A 106 7.84 0.53 12.11
CA GLU A 106 9.09 -0.22 12.22
C GLU A 106 9.53 -0.77 10.87
N ASP A 107 10.84 -0.69 10.59
CA ASP A 107 11.43 -1.16 9.34
C ASP A 107 11.57 -2.69 9.33
N ALA A 108 10.91 -3.33 8.38
CA ALA A 108 10.97 -4.78 8.14
C ALA A 108 12.23 -5.20 7.35
N LEU A 109 13.05 -4.27 6.88
CA LEU A 109 14.32 -4.50 6.18
C LEU A 109 14.22 -5.34 4.90
N GLY A 110 13.00 -5.63 4.41
CA GLY A 110 12.77 -6.47 3.23
C GLY A 110 13.22 -7.92 3.38
N THR A 111 13.25 -8.45 4.60
CA THR A 111 13.61 -9.83 4.91
C THR A 111 12.67 -10.43 5.96
N ASP A 112 12.41 -11.74 5.89
CA ASP A 112 11.57 -12.45 6.86
C ASP A 112 12.03 -12.22 8.32
N VAL A 113 13.35 -12.25 8.55
CA VAL A 113 13.93 -12.02 9.89
C VAL A 113 13.70 -10.57 10.33
N GLY A 114 13.89 -9.60 9.43
CA GLY A 114 13.62 -8.19 9.70
C GLY A 114 12.14 -7.96 10.00
N ALA A 115 11.26 -8.55 9.21
CA ALA A 115 9.81 -8.49 9.41
C ALA A 115 9.38 -9.03 10.79
N VAL A 116 9.89 -10.19 11.19
CA VAL A 116 9.61 -10.77 12.52
C VAL A 116 10.14 -9.88 13.65
N ASN A 117 11.36 -9.35 13.52
CA ASN A 117 11.96 -8.49 14.54
C ASN A 117 11.19 -7.17 14.70
N ALA A 118 10.84 -6.51 13.60
CA ALA A 118 10.04 -5.29 13.59
C ALA A 118 8.65 -5.54 14.23
N TYR A 119 8.02 -6.66 13.85
CA TYR A 119 6.74 -7.05 14.42
C TYR A 119 6.81 -7.27 15.92
N ARG A 120 7.77 -8.09 16.40
CA ARG A 120 7.92 -8.41 17.83
C ARG A 120 8.24 -7.18 18.66
N LYS A 121 8.98 -6.21 18.11
CA LYS A 121 9.24 -4.94 18.77
C LYS A 121 7.94 -4.17 19.02
N LEU A 122 7.06 -4.06 18.00
CA LEU A 122 5.74 -3.43 18.14
C LEU A 122 4.84 -4.23 19.11
N ALA A 123 4.74 -5.53 18.92
CA ALA A 123 3.83 -6.39 19.69
C ALA A 123 4.18 -6.46 21.19
N SER A 124 5.47 -6.26 21.55
CA SER A 124 5.95 -6.23 22.94
C SER A 124 5.62 -4.92 23.66
N ASP A 125 5.16 -3.89 22.97
CA ASP A 125 4.67 -2.65 23.55
C ASP A 125 3.18 -2.79 23.84
N ASP A 126 2.81 -2.88 25.11
CA ASP A 126 1.41 -3.05 25.54
C ASP A 126 0.49 -1.90 25.11
N SER A 127 1.03 -0.76 24.73
CA SER A 127 0.25 0.38 24.22
C SER A 127 -0.18 0.21 22.75
N ILE A 128 0.41 -0.72 22.01
CA ILE A 128 0.01 -1.04 20.64
C ILE A 128 -1.24 -1.92 20.66
N VAL A 129 -2.32 -1.43 20.04
CA VAL A 129 -3.64 -2.09 20.04
C VAL A 129 -3.74 -3.13 18.93
N ALA A 130 -3.23 -2.82 17.74
CA ALA A 130 -3.25 -3.68 16.55
C ALA A 130 -2.02 -3.40 15.69
N ILE A 131 -1.71 -4.30 14.74
CA ILE A 131 -0.56 -4.14 13.84
C ILE A 131 -1.00 -4.34 12.39
N VAL A 132 -0.57 -3.43 11.52
CA VAL A 132 -0.58 -3.61 10.08
C VAL A 132 0.72 -4.29 9.67
N GLY A 133 0.61 -5.45 9.04
CA GLY A 133 1.76 -6.22 8.53
C GLY A 133 2.29 -5.66 7.20
N PRO A 134 3.48 -6.12 6.75
CA PRO A 134 4.10 -5.67 5.52
C PRO A 134 3.40 -6.18 4.26
N ASP A 135 3.79 -5.64 3.09
CA ASP A 135 3.16 -5.93 1.80
C ASP A 135 3.38 -7.37 1.29
N SER A 136 4.47 -8.01 1.68
CA SER A 136 4.81 -9.36 1.22
C SER A 136 4.04 -10.46 1.95
N SER A 137 3.58 -11.46 1.20
CA SER A 137 3.00 -12.68 1.79
C SER A 137 4.02 -13.46 2.63
N ASN A 138 5.29 -13.49 2.22
CA ASN A 138 6.37 -14.16 2.95
C ASN A 138 6.56 -13.53 4.33
N ASP A 139 6.67 -12.20 4.38
CA ASP A 139 6.78 -11.45 5.63
C ASP A 139 5.55 -11.65 6.53
N GLY A 140 4.34 -11.67 5.93
CA GLY A 140 3.08 -11.94 6.64
C GLY A 140 3.04 -13.34 7.24
N MET A 141 3.46 -14.36 6.48
CA MET A 141 3.57 -15.74 6.97
C MET A 141 4.60 -15.85 8.09
N ALA A 142 5.75 -15.20 7.97
CA ALA A 142 6.79 -15.19 9.00
C ALA A 142 6.32 -14.51 10.31
N GLN A 143 5.49 -13.47 10.22
CA GLN A 143 4.93 -12.76 11.39
C GLN A 143 3.78 -13.51 12.06
N SER A 144 3.07 -14.38 11.35
CA SER A 144 1.85 -15.07 11.83
C SER A 144 2.03 -15.75 13.19
N PRO A 145 3.11 -16.52 13.48
CA PRO A 145 3.30 -17.11 14.80
C PRO A 145 3.40 -16.07 15.92
N SER A 146 3.99 -14.91 15.64
CA SER A 146 4.08 -13.83 16.62
C SER A 146 2.73 -13.18 16.89
N ALA A 147 1.87 -13.02 15.85
CA ALA A 147 0.51 -12.52 16.05
C ALA A 147 -0.30 -13.40 17.02
N LEU A 148 -0.16 -14.72 16.89
CA LEU A 148 -0.79 -15.69 17.80
C LEU A 148 -0.17 -15.64 19.22
N GLU A 149 1.16 -15.54 19.34
CA GLU A 149 1.88 -15.46 20.61
C GLU A 149 1.47 -14.24 21.43
N PHE A 150 1.44 -13.06 20.78
CA PHE A 150 1.13 -11.79 21.43
C PHE A 150 -0.38 -11.49 21.51
N LYS A 151 -1.21 -12.31 20.89
CA LYS A 151 -2.68 -12.14 20.82
C LYS A 151 -3.08 -10.74 20.37
N ILE A 152 -2.50 -10.27 19.27
CA ILE A 152 -2.71 -8.93 18.75
C ILE A 152 -3.31 -8.99 17.35
N LEU A 153 -4.42 -8.25 17.12
CA LEU A 153 -5.02 -8.13 15.80
C LEU A 153 -3.96 -7.68 14.78
N THR A 154 -3.78 -8.49 13.75
CA THR A 154 -2.81 -8.23 12.68
C THR A 154 -3.52 -8.30 11.34
N THR A 155 -3.36 -7.24 10.54
CA THR A 155 -3.87 -7.22 9.17
C THR A 155 -2.73 -7.46 8.18
N ALA A 156 -2.87 -8.45 7.30
CA ALA A 156 -1.86 -8.84 6.33
C ALA A 156 -2.20 -8.27 4.93
N GLN A 157 -1.20 -7.68 4.27
CA GLN A 157 -1.31 -7.08 2.95
C GLN A 157 -1.04 -8.09 1.81
N GLY A 158 -0.43 -9.23 2.13
CA GLY A 158 -0.15 -10.30 1.15
C GLY A 158 -1.42 -10.93 0.59
N SER A 159 -1.31 -11.60 -0.54
CA SER A 159 -2.43 -12.17 -1.30
C SER A 159 -2.30 -13.68 -1.59
N SER A 160 -1.23 -14.32 -1.09
CA SER A 160 -1.01 -15.76 -1.29
C SER A 160 -2.12 -16.60 -0.64
N PRO A 161 -2.60 -17.67 -1.31
CA PRO A 161 -3.50 -18.65 -0.71
C PRO A 161 -2.91 -19.30 0.56
N THR A 162 -1.59 -19.45 0.63
CA THR A 162 -0.92 -20.00 1.80
C THR A 162 -1.13 -19.09 3.01
N LEU A 163 -0.94 -17.78 2.86
CA LEU A 163 -1.21 -16.80 3.89
C LEU A 163 -2.70 -16.78 4.29
N LYS A 164 -3.60 -16.81 3.29
CA LYS A 164 -5.05 -16.90 3.50
C LYS A 164 -5.43 -18.10 4.37
N ASN A 165 -4.83 -19.26 4.13
CA ASN A 165 -5.12 -20.47 4.89
C ASN A 165 -4.64 -20.37 6.35
N MET A 166 -3.63 -19.55 6.65
CA MET A 166 -3.19 -19.27 8.02
C MET A 166 -4.14 -18.34 8.78
N CYS A 167 -4.90 -17.50 8.06
CA CYS A 167 -5.83 -16.56 8.66
C CYS A 167 -7.00 -17.33 9.30
N ASN A 168 -7.37 -16.94 10.51
CA ASN A 168 -8.52 -17.40 11.30
C ASN A 168 -8.59 -18.91 11.64
N ASN A 169 -8.23 -19.82 10.74
CA ASN A 169 -8.26 -21.27 11.05
C ASN A 169 -7.13 -21.65 12.01
N ASP A 170 -5.90 -21.24 11.70
CA ASP A 170 -4.71 -21.54 12.49
C ASP A 170 -4.34 -20.35 13.40
N ASN A 171 -4.72 -19.12 12.99
CA ASN A 171 -4.43 -17.89 13.71
C ASN A 171 -5.61 -16.92 13.70
N PRO A 172 -6.43 -16.87 14.78
CA PRO A 172 -7.59 -15.98 14.86
C PRO A 172 -7.25 -14.49 14.97
N TYR A 173 -5.97 -14.13 15.10
CA TYR A 173 -5.50 -12.74 15.17
C TYR A 173 -5.01 -12.22 13.83
N LEU A 174 -4.94 -13.07 12.79
CA LEU A 174 -4.44 -12.70 11.47
C LEU A 174 -5.60 -12.56 10.48
N PHE A 175 -5.65 -11.42 9.78
CA PHE A 175 -6.67 -11.08 8.78
C PHE A 175 -6.04 -10.67 7.47
N GLN A 176 -6.35 -11.35 6.38
CA GLN A 176 -5.95 -10.97 5.04
C GLN A 176 -6.98 -9.99 4.46
N LEU A 177 -6.56 -8.75 4.21
CA LEU A 177 -7.46 -7.70 3.72
C LEU A 177 -7.42 -7.51 2.21
N ARG A 178 -6.60 -8.25 1.50
CA ARG A 178 -6.49 -8.19 0.04
C ARG A 178 -7.11 -9.42 -0.59
N ALA A 179 -7.72 -9.25 -1.76
CA ALA A 179 -8.21 -10.38 -2.57
C ALA A 179 -7.07 -11.36 -2.84
N CYS A 180 -7.38 -12.64 -2.70
CA CYS A 180 -6.41 -13.71 -2.90
C CYS A 180 -6.00 -13.83 -4.37
N ASP A 181 -4.74 -14.19 -4.60
CA ASP A 181 -4.18 -14.34 -5.94
C ASP A 181 -4.85 -15.46 -6.75
N ASP A 182 -5.50 -16.44 -6.11
CA ASP A 182 -6.29 -17.45 -6.81
C ASP A 182 -7.36 -16.83 -7.72
N THR A 183 -8.13 -15.87 -7.18
CA THR A 183 -9.16 -15.13 -7.89
C THR A 183 -8.56 -14.23 -8.99
N LEU A 184 -7.46 -13.53 -8.67
CA LEU A 184 -6.84 -12.58 -9.59
C LEU A 184 -6.20 -13.29 -10.78
N CYS A 185 -5.43 -14.37 -10.54
CA CYS A 185 -4.80 -15.15 -11.58
C CYS A 185 -5.84 -15.83 -12.50
N ALA A 186 -6.90 -16.40 -11.91
CA ALA A 186 -7.97 -17.02 -12.68
C ALA A 186 -8.68 -16.02 -13.60
N ALA A 187 -8.98 -14.81 -13.10
CA ALA A 187 -9.62 -13.76 -13.89
C ALA A 187 -8.75 -13.30 -15.07
N LEU A 188 -7.44 -13.14 -14.88
CA LEU A 188 -6.52 -12.75 -15.94
C LEU A 188 -6.37 -13.84 -17.00
N ILE A 189 -6.28 -15.10 -16.59
CA ILE A 189 -6.23 -16.22 -17.54
C ILE A 189 -7.54 -16.35 -18.32
N LYS A 190 -8.70 -16.28 -17.65
CA LYS A 190 -10.02 -16.28 -18.31
C LYS A 190 -10.03 -15.22 -19.42
N TYR A 191 -9.68 -13.98 -19.10
CA TYR A 191 -9.64 -12.90 -20.09
C TYR A 191 -8.66 -13.19 -21.23
N SER A 192 -7.48 -13.71 -20.94
CA SER A 192 -6.47 -13.98 -21.96
C SER A 192 -6.87 -15.08 -22.95
N VAL A 193 -7.58 -16.11 -22.47
CA VAL A 193 -8.07 -17.22 -23.29
C VAL A 193 -9.32 -16.81 -24.07
N GLU A 194 -10.31 -16.22 -23.41
CA GLU A 194 -11.64 -15.98 -23.97
C GLU A 194 -11.68 -14.71 -24.83
N GLU A 195 -11.02 -13.63 -24.39
CA GLU A 195 -11.09 -12.33 -25.08
C GLU A 195 -9.88 -12.05 -25.98
N LEU A 196 -8.66 -12.43 -25.55
CA LEU A 196 -7.47 -12.25 -26.38
C LEU A 196 -7.20 -13.44 -27.30
N GLY A 197 -7.83 -14.60 -27.08
CA GLY A 197 -7.69 -15.79 -27.90
C GLY A 197 -6.30 -16.43 -27.84
N ILE A 198 -5.54 -16.21 -26.78
CA ILE A 198 -4.18 -16.74 -26.58
C ILE A 198 -4.26 -18.24 -26.35
N LYS A 199 -3.36 -19.00 -26.96
CA LYS A 199 -3.40 -20.47 -26.94
C LYS A 199 -2.17 -21.12 -26.35
N SER A 200 -1.03 -20.42 -26.29
CA SER A 200 0.21 -20.96 -25.74
C SER A 200 0.91 -19.93 -24.85
N TYR A 201 1.47 -20.37 -23.73
CA TYR A 201 2.02 -19.50 -22.69
C TYR A 201 3.38 -19.98 -22.25
N ALA A 202 4.34 -19.04 -22.12
CA ALA A 202 5.55 -19.22 -21.35
C ALA A 202 5.34 -18.60 -19.95
N VAL A 203 5.88 -19.21 -18.91
CA VAL A 203 5.82 -18.70 -17.55
C VAL A 203 7.23 -18.32 -17.10
N MET A 204 7.40 -17.08 -16.63
CA MET A 204 8.63 -16.61 -15.98
C MET A 204 8.29 -16.16 -14.54
N HIS A 205 9.01 -16.67 -13.56
CA HIS A 205 8.70 -16.31 -12.17
C HIS A 205 9.95 -16.22 -11.30
N ASP A 206 9.89 -15.33 -10.33
CA ASP A 206 10.82 -15.30 -9.21
C ASP A 206 10.67 -16.56 -8.34
N THR A 207 11.77 -17.00 -7.74
CA THR A 207 11.80 -18.20 -6.87
C THR A 207 11.28 -17.93 -5.45
N GLU A 208 10.99 -16.69 -5.08
CA GLU A 208 10.31 -16.38 -3.83
C GLU A 208 8.94 -17.06 -3.74
N THR A 209 8.54 -17.49 -2.53
CA THR A 209 7.34 -18.29 -2.33
C THR A 209 6.08 -17.62 -2.90
N SER A 210 5.91 -16.31 -2.72
CA SER A 210 4.75 -15.58 -3.23
C SER A 210 4.67 -15.59 -4.77
N SER A 211 5.80 -15.37 -5.45
CA SER A 211 5.87 -15.38 -6.92
C SER A 211 5.74 -16.79 -7.50
N ALA A 212 6.33 -17.79 -6.83
CA ALA A 212 6.18 -19.20 -7.20
C ALA A 212 4.72 -19.66 -7.01
N ASP A 213 4.03 -19.24 -5.94
CA ASP A 213 2.60 -19.49 -5.75
C ASP A 213 1.77 -18.87 -6.88
N GLN A 214 2.05 -17.63 -7.28
CA GLN A 214 1.36 -16.99 -8.39
C GLN A 214 1.58 -17.75 -9.72
N ALA A 215 2.82 -18.16 -10.01
CA ALA A 215 3.12 -18.98 -11.20
C ALA A 215 2.34 -20.31 -11.21
N ARG A 216 2.24 -20.95 -10.03
CA ARG A 216 1.41 -22.16 -9.85
C ARG A 216 -0.06 -21.87 -10.11
N LEU A 217 -0.61 -20.79 -9.54
CA LEU A 217 -2.02 -20.40 -9.73
C LEU A 217 -2.34 -20.07 -11.20
N PHE A 218 -1.46 -19.36 -11.90
CA PHE A 218 -1.61 -19.16 -13.34
C PHE A 218 -1.62 -20.48 -14.11
N THR A 219 -0.72 -21.41 -13.77
CA THR A 219 -0.66 -22.74 -14.39
C THR A 219 -1.92 -23.56 -14.11
N GLU A 220 -2.45 -23.52 -12.88
CA GLU A 220 -3.70 -24.17 -12.51
C GLU A 220 -4.91 -23.57 -13.27
N ALA A 221 -4.95 -22.24 -13.38
CA ALA A 221 -5.97 -21.57 -14.17
C ALA A 221 -5.91 -21.96 -15.67
N LEU A 222 -4.72 -22.06 -16.27
CA LEU A 222 -4.54 -22.54 -17.63
C LEU A 222 -5.02 -23.99 -17.79
N LYS A 223 -4.75 -24.86 -16.81
CA LYS A 223 -5.19 -26.27 -16.83
C LYS A 223 -6.71 -26.40 -16.87
N SER A 224 -7.46 -25.48 -16.30
CA SER A 224 -8.93 -25.50 -16.39
C SER A 224 -9.43 -25.33 -17.84
N TYR A 225 -8.61 -24.74 -18.72
CA TYR A 225 -8.85 -24.64 -20.17
C TYR A 225 -8.17 -25.74 -20.98
N GLY A 226 -7.54 -26.73 -20.33
CA GLY A 226 -6.77 -27.79 -21.01
C GLY A 226 -5.44 -27.29 -21.58
N ILE A 227 -4.90 -26.18 -21.10
CA ILE A 227 -3.66 -25.59 -21.58
C ILE A 227 -2.56 -25.82 -20.53
N GLU A 228 -1.38 -26.28 -20.99
CA GLU A 228 -0.16 -26.35 -20.17
C GLU A 228 0.84 -25.31 -20.69
N PRO A 229 1.62 -24.67 -19.82
CA PRO A 229 2.71 -23.79 -20.27
C PRO A 229 3.70 -24.55 -21.14
N VAL A 230 4.11 -23.96 -22.27
CA VAL A 230 5.10 -24.58 -23.18
C VAL A 230 6.51 -24.54 -22.58
N VAL A 231 6.77 -23.60 -21.68
CA VAL A 231 8.01 -23.52 -20.90
C VAL A 231 7.75 -22.77 -19.59
N THR A 232 8.42 -23.18 -18.51
CA THR A 232 8.47 -22.45 -17.24
C THR A 232 9.93 -22.15 -16.92
N VAL A 233 10.25 -20.89 -16.71
CA VAL A 233 11.61 -20.36 -16.52
C VAL A 233 11.69 -19.62 -15.19
N PRO A 234 12.14 -20.28 -14.12
CA PRO A 234 12.37 -19.61 -12.84
C PRO A 234 13.62 -18.74 -12.88
N PHE A 235 13.62 -17.65 -12.09
CA PHE A 235 14.78 -16.81 -11.85
C PHE A 235 14.90 -16.42 -10.39
N THR A 236 16.09 -16.05 -9.95
CA THR A 236 16.35 -15.68 -8.55
C THR A 236 16.01 -14.21 -8.31
N THR A 237 15.47 -13.88 -7.14
CA THR A 237 15.23 -12.51 -6.68
C THR A 237 16.49 -11.65 -6.85
N GLY A 238 16.30 -10.42 -7.29
CA GLY A 238 17.39 -9.50 -7.59
C GLY A 238 18.09 -9.72 -8.93
N THR A 239 17.57 -10.63 -9.79
CA THR A 239 18.07 -10.81 -11.17
C THR A 239 17.93 -9.50 -11.96
N LYS A 240 19.06 -9.07 -12.57
CA LYS A 240 19.10 -7.82 -13.37
C LYS A 240 19.36 -8.08 -14.85
N ASP A 241 19.76 -9.29 -15.22
CA ASP A 241 19.95 -9.73 -16.60
C ASP A 241 19.10 -10.97 -16.88
N PHE A 242 18.07 -10.78 -17.68
CA PHE A 242 17.13 -11.82 -18.09
C PHE A 242 17.42 -12.41 -19.47
N SER A 243 18.55 -12.05 -20.12
CA SER A 243 18.84 -12.42 -21.51
C SER A 243 18.74 -13.93 -21.75
N SER A 244 19.30 -14.76 -20.85
CA SER A 244 19.24 -16.23 -20.97
C SER A 244 17.85 -16.80 -20.72
N HIS A 245 17.05 -16.18 -19.84
CA HIS A 245 15.69 -16.57 -19.55
C HIS A 245 14.76 -16.23 -20.72
N ILE A 246 14.89 -15.02 -21.27
CA ILE A 246 14.11 -14.55 -22.43
C ILE A 246 14.45 -15.40 -23.67
N ALA A 247 15.71 -15.80 -23.87
CA ALA A 247 16.06 -16.70 -24.98
C ALA A 247 15.34 -18.04 -24.90
N GLN A 248 15.14 -18.62 -23.71
CA GLN A 248 14.37 -19.85 -23.53
C GLN A 248 12.88 -19.62 -23.89
N VAL A 249 12.31 -18.48 -23.47
CA VAL A 249 10.93 -18.11 -23.83
C VAL A 249 10.78 -17.93 -25.33
N GLN A 250 11.69 -17.23 -26.00
CA GLN A 250 11.67 -17.07 -27.45
C GLN A 250 11.74 -18.41 -28.19
N ALA A 251 12.61 -19.30 -27.72
CA ALA A 251 12.77 -20.64 -28.31
C ALA A 251 11.51 -21.52 -28.18
N SER A 252 10.66 -21.24 -27.19
CA SER A 252 9.41 -21.98 -26.97
C SER A 252 8.30 -21.64 -27.98
N GLY A 253 8.36 -20.47 -28.61
CA GLY A 253 7.33 -19.99 -29.55
C GLY A 253 5.99 -19.68 -28.88
N ALA A 254 5.94 -19.37 -27.59
CA ALA A 254 4.72 -19.02 -26.87
C ALA A 254 4.07 -17.76 -27.43
N ASP A 255 2.72 -17.74 -27.49
CA ASP A 255 1.93 -16.57 -27.92
C ASP A 255 1.93 -15.44 -26.89
N ALA A 256 2.08 -15.76 -25.60
CA ALA A 256 2.12 -14.82 -24.50
C ALA A 256 3.12 -15.24 -23.41
N ILE A 257 3.53 -14.28 -22.61
CA ILE A 257 4.44 -14.47 -21.47
C ILE A 257 3.70 -14.16 -20.19
N ILE A 258 3.60 -15.13 -19.29
CA ILE A 258 3.14 -14.90 -17.91
C ILE A 258 4.35 -14.51 -17.07
N GLY A 259 4.25 -13.40 -16.34
CA GLY A 259 5.28 -12.91 -15.43
C GLY A 259 4.79 -12.87 -13.98
N ALA A 260 5.53 -13.49 -13.06
CA ALA A 260 5.28 -13.37 -11.63
C ALA A 260 6.57 -12.89 -10.93
N ALA A 261 6.59 -11.62 -10.53
CA ALA A 261 7.76 -10.95 -9.98
C ALA A 261 7.33 -9.72 -9.15
N PHE A 262 8.25 -9.23 -8.31
CA PHE A 262 8.12 -7.93 -7.67
C PHE A 262 8.34 -6.79 -8.68
N GLN A 263 8.00 -5.57 -8.29
CA GLN A 263 7.90 -4.40 -9.16
C GLN A 263 9.20 -4.08 -9.91
N THR A 264 10.34 -4.13 -9.22
CA THR A 264 11.66 -3.82 -9.81
C THR A 264 12.04 -4.84 -10.88
N GLU A 265 11.94 -6.14 -10.56
CA GLU A 265 12.22 -7.23 -11.49
C GLU A 265 11.24 -7.24 -12.65
N ALA A 266 9.95 -6.97 -12.40
CA ALA A 266 8.92 -6.84 -13.43
C ALA A 266 9.28 -5.74 -14.43
N ALA A 267 9.71 -4.57 -13.95
CA ALA A 267 10.13 -3.47 -14.82
C ALA A 267 11.34 -3.84 -15.70
N ILE A 268 12.38 -4.43 -15.11
CA ILE A 268 13.58 -4.85 -15.83
C ILE A 268 13.23 -5.94 -16.85
N LEU A 269 12.39 -6.89 -16.48
CA LEU A 269 11.93 -7.97 -17.36
C LEU A 269 11.17 -7.40 -18.57
N ILE A 270 10.20 -6.50 -18.35
CA ILE A 270 9.46 -5.82 -19.41
C ILE A 270 10.41 -5.09 -20.35
N GLN A 271 11.33 -4.28 -19.79
CA GLN A 271 12.31 -3.53 -20.59
C GLN A 271 13.14 -4.43 -21.48
N GLN A 272 13.65 -5.54 -20.95
CA GLN A 272 14.52 -6.45 -21.71
C GLN A 272 13.72 -7.22 -22.77
N ILE A 273 12.50 -7.68 -22.46
CA ILE A 273 11.61 -8.33 -23.45
C ILE A 273 11.35 -7.36 -24.61
N ARG A 274 10.94 -6.14 -24.34
CA ARG A 274 10.62 -5.15 -25.39
C ARG A 274 11.86 -4.67 -26.15
N SER A 275 13.02 -4.51 -25.49
CA SER A 275 14.28 -4.13 -26.13
C SER A 275 14.78 -5.20 -27.12
N LEU A 276 14.38 -6.46 -26.94
CA LEU A 276 14.65 -7.55 -27.88
C LEU A 276 13.62 -7.64 -29.02
N GLY A 277 12.68 -6.69 -29.10
CA GLY A 277 11.64 -6.66 -30.14
C GLY A 277 10.55 -7.72 -29.99
N ILE A 278 10.37 -8.26 -28.77
CA ILE A 278 9.30 -9.24 -28.50
C ILE A 278 8.03 -8.45 -28.17
N GLU A 279 7.04 -8.53 -29.06
CA GLU A 279 5.75 -7.82 -28.95
C GLU A 279 4.64 -8.67 -28.31
N ALA A 280 4.92 -9.92 -27.96
CA ALA A 280 3.96 -10.83 -27.34
C ALA A 280 3.33 -10.18 -26.08
N PRO A 281 2.02 -10.37 -25.83
CA PRO A 281 1.38 -9.91 -24.61
C PRO A 281 2.10 -10.44 -23.36
N ILE A 282 2.26 -9.59 -22.34
CA ILE A 282 2.75 -9.98 -21.04
C ILE A 282 1.56 -10.01 -20.10
N LEU A 283 1.33 -11.13 -19.41
CA LEU A 283 0.30 -11.30 -18.40
C LEU A 283 0.99 -11.26 -17.05
N GLY A 284 0.93 -10.11 -16.39
CA GLY A 284 1.69 -9.87 -15.18
C GLY A 284 0.90 -10.18 -13.89
N SER A 285 1.62 -10.61 -12.86
CA SER A 285 1.10 -10.55 -11.51
C SER A 285 0.85 -9.10 -11.09
N ASN A 286 0.31 -8.90 -9.90
CA ASN A 286 -0.17 -7.63 -9.37
C ASN A 286 0.81 -6.44 -9.51
N GLY A 287 2.13 -6.71 -9.41
CA GLY A 287 3.18 -5.69 -9.51
C GLY A 287 3.37 -5.09 -10.89
N PHE A 288 2.91 -5.75 -11.96
CA PHE A 288 3.20 -5.33 -13.35
C PHE A 288 2.47 -4.04 -13.78
N ALA A 289 1.37 -3.70 -13.13
CA ALA A 289 0.63 -2.45 -13.35
C ALA A 289 0.82 -1.43 -12.20
N ASP A 290 1.72 -1.70 -11.27
CA ASP A 290 2.03 -0.78 -10.17
C ASP A 290 2.76 0.46 -10.72
N PRO A 291 2.49 1.69 -10.20
CA PRO A 291 3.18 2.92 -10.60
C PRO A 291 4.71 2.82 -10.57
N VAL A 292 5.30 2.04 -9.62
CA VAL A 292 6.75 1.79 -9.59
C VAL A 292 7.22 1.11 -10.88
N THR A 293 6.55 0.02 -11.28
CA THR A 293 6.86 -0.72 -12.50
C THR A 293 6.65 0.16 -13.74
N ILE A 294 5.56 0.91 -13.75
CA ILE A 294 5.23 1.83 -14.85
C ILE A 294 6.31 2.92 -14.98
N GLN A 295 6.71 3.54 -13.87
CA GLN A 295 7.73 4.58 -13.86
C GLN A 295 9.10 4.05 -14.32
N LEU A 296 9.51 2.88 -13.81
CA LEU A 296 10.80 2.29 -14.15
C LEU A 296 10.86 1.80 -15.60
N ALA A 297 9.81 1.14 -16.09
CA ALA A 297 9.79 0.59 -17.44
C ALA A 297 9.42 1.65 -18.52
N GLY A 298 8.76 2.73 -18.13
CA GLY A 298 8.38 3.82 -19.02
C GLY A 298 7.48 3.34 -20.17
N GLU A 299 7.67 3.89 -21.37
CA GLU A 299 6.89 3.52 -22.55
C GLU A 299 7.11 2.08 -23.01
N LEU A 300 8.17 1.39 -22.54
CA LEU A 300 8.38 -0.03 -22.80
C LEU A 300 7.39 -0.91 -22.02
N ASN A 301 6.73 -0.38 -20.97
CA ASN A 301 5.59 -1.04 -20.35
C ASN A 301 4.36 -0.89 -21.28
N ASP A 302 4.31 -1.72 -22.30
CA ASP A 302 3.30 -1.73 -23.34
C ASP A 302 2.79 -3.14 -23.59
N ASN A 303 1.51 -3.28 -23.95
CA ASN A 303 0.84 -4.56 -24.18
C ASN A 303 1.00 -5.52 -22.99
N VAL A 304 0.90 -4.98 -21.76
CA VAL A 304 0.97 -5.71 -20.50
C VAL A 304 -0.43 -5.76 -19.89
N TYR A 305 -0.89 -6.93 -19.51
CA TYR A 305 -2.17 -7.17 -18.86
C TYR A 305 -1.91 -7.64 -17.43
N CYS A 306 -2.69 -7.13 -16.48
CA CYS A 306 -2.48 -7.42 -15.07
C CYS A 306 -3.82 -7.51 -14.35
N ALA A 307 -3.94 -8.45 -13.43
CA ALA A 307 -4.99 -8.41 -12.42
C ALA A 307 -4.42 -7.74 -11.17
N SER A 308 -4.86 -6.52 -10.88
CA SER A 308 -4.35 -5.69 -9.80
C SER A 308 -5.39 -5.46 -8.72
N ALA A 309 -4.97 -5.38 -7.47
CA ALA A 309 -5.86 -4.99 -6.39
C ALA A 309 -6.33 -3.54 -6.56
N TRP A 310 -5.45 -2.66 -7.04
CA TRP A 310 -5.73 -1.23 -7.16
C TRP A 310 -4.77 -0.53 -8.13
N VAL A 311 -5.25 0.53 -8.76
CA VAL A 311 -4.47 1.49 -9.55
C VAL A 311 -4.95 2.92 -9.26
N PRO A 312 -4.11 3.98 -9.42
CA PRO A 312 -4.49 5.35 -9.04
C PRO A 312 -5.72 5.91 -9.74
N ASN A 313 -6.00 5.48 -10.98
CA ASN A 313 -7.18 5.87 -11.75
C ASN A 313 -8.41 4.96 -11.50
N THR A 314 -8.49 4.34 -10.32
CA THR A 314 -9.60 3.47 -9.90
C THR A 314 -10.97 4.17 -10.03
N PRO A 315 -12.05 3.45 -10.40
CA PRO A 315 -13.41 4.01 -10.39
C PRO A 315 -13.99 4.14 -8.98
N ASN A 316 -13.35 3.56 -7.95
CA ASN A 316 -13.77 3.68 -6.56
C ASN A 316 -13.56 5.11 -6.06
N PRO A 317 -14.66 5.86 -5.67
CA PRO A 317 -14.52 7.25 -5.28
C PRO A 317 -13.56 7.49 -4.10
N LYS A 318 -13.54 6.59 -3.11
CA LYS A 318 -12.65 6.68 -1.95
C LYS A 318 -11.19 6.47 -2.36
N GLY A 319 -10.95 5.51 -3.24
CA GLY A 319 -9.62 5.25 -3.81
C GLY A 319 -9.12 6.39 -4.70
N ALA A 320 -10.01 6.96 -5.53
CA ALA A 320 -9.67 8.11 -6.38
C ALA A 320 -9.33 9.36 -5.54
N ALA A 321 -10.10 9.62 -4.47
CA ALA A 321 -9.82 10.71 -3.54
C ALA A 321 -8.46 10.55 -2.83
N LEU A 322 -8.13 9.32 -2.41
CA LEU A 322 -6.80 9.02 -1.86
C LEU A 322 -5.69 9.28 -2.88
N ALA A 323 -5.85 8.83 -4.13
CA ALA A 323 -4.85 9.04 -5.18
C ALA A 323 -4.63 10.53 -5.45
N GLU A 324 -5.70 11.32 -5.54
CA GLU A 324 -5.64 12.77 -5.72
C GLU A 324 -4.95 13.46 -4.54
N LYS A 325 -5.34 13.12 -3.31
CA LYS A 325 -4.75 13.66 -2.09
C LYS A 325 -3.26 13.32 -1.97
N TYR A 326 -2.90 12.08 -2.29
CA TYR A 326 -1.50 11.65 -2.29
C TYR A 326 -0.68 12.46 -3.29
N LYS A 327 -1.18 12.61 -4.52
CA LYS A 327 -0.52 13.37 -5.59
C LYS A 327 -0.38 14.85 -5.24
N GLU A 328 -1.40 15.45 -4.62
CA GLU A 328 -1.36 16.84 -4.13
C GLU A 328 -0.24 17.04 -3.12
N LEU A 329 -0.06 16.10 -2.17
CA LEU A 329 0.89 16.23 -1.07
C LEU A 329 2.33 15.86 -1.47
N TYR A 330 2.50 14.87 -2.36
CA TYR A 330 3.82 14.28 -2.63
C TYR A 330 4.29 14.43 -4.09
N GLY A 331 3.41 14.88 -5.01
CA GLY A 331 3.77 15.20 -6.40
C GLY A 331 3.68 14.03 -7.38
N ASP A 332 3.63 12.78 -6.90
CA ASP A 332 3.62 11.58 -7.72
C ASP A 332 2.37 10.71 -7.47
N ASP A 333 2.09 9.80 -8.40
CA ASP A 333 1.05 8.80 -8.21
C ASP A 333 1.52 7.76 -7.17
N CYS A 334 0.64 7.39 -6.24
CA CYS A 334 0.96 6.35 -5.26
C CYS A 334 0.71 4.94 -5.80
N GLY A 335 1.47 3.97 -5.28
CA GLY A 335 1.25 2.55 -5.56
C GLY A 335 0.13 1.93 -4.69
N LYS A 336 -0.17 0.65 -4.98
CA LYS A 336 -1.17 -0.12 -4.22
C LYS A 336 -0.90 -0.14 -2.70
N ALA A 337 0.37 -0.10 -2.29
CA ALA A 337 0.75 -0.09 -0.88
C ALA A 337 0.10 1.08 -0.12
N ALA A 338 -0.01 2.26 -0.73
CA ALA A 338 -0.70 3.39 -0.11
C ALA A 338 -2.18 3.10 0.15
N ALA A 339 -2.89 2.57 -0.85
CA ALA A 339 -4.31 2.25 -0.71
C ALA A 339 -4.55 1.12 0.30
N GLN A 340 -3.64 0.13 0.36
CA GLN A 340 -3.69 -0.94 1.35
C GLN A 340 -3.55 -0.38 2.78
N ILE A 341 -2.53 0.40 3.05
CA ILE A 341 -2.31 0.98 4.38
C ILE A 341 -3.49 1.86 4.81
N TYR A 342 -4.01 2.67 3.88
CA TYR A 342 -5.19 3.49 4.14
C TYR A 342 -6.38 2.64 4.59
N ASP A 343 -6.69 1.55 3.87
CA ASP A 343 -7.80 0.66 4.21
C ASP A 343 -7.56 -0.15 5.48
N HIS A 344 -6.32 -0.66 5.68
CA HIS A 344 -5.97 -1.44 6.87
C HIS A 344 -6.12 -0.63 8.16
N ILE A 345 -5.60 0.60 8.18
CA ILE A 345 -5.76 1.50 9.32
C ILE A 345 -7.23 1.86 9.53
N SER A 346 -7.95 2.16 8.44
CA SER A 346 -9.40 2.46 8.51
C SER A 346 -10.20 1.32 9.13
N LEU A 347 -9.93 0.06 8.72
CA LEU A 347 -10.63 -1.12 9.24
C LEU A 347 -10.26 -1.42 10.70
N ILE A 348 -9.00 -1.21 11.10
CA ILE A 348 -8.60 -1.32 12.51
C ILE A 348 -9.32 -0.27 13.35
N CYS A 349 -9.41 0.98 12.87
CA CYS A 349 -10.15 2.04 13.57
C CYS A 349 -11.64 1.75 13.68
N GLU A 350 -12.25 1.17 12.64
CA GLU A 350 -13.64 0.67 12.67
C GLU A 350 -13.81 -0.44 13.71
N ALA A 351 -12.89 -1.42 13.76
CA ALA A 351 -12.91 -2.48 14.77
C ALA A 351 -12.80 -1.94 16.19
N ILE A 352 -11.93 -0.94 16.44
CA ILE A 352 -11.80 -0.28 17.75
C ILE A 352 -13.10 0.46 18.10
N THR A 353 -13.73 1.14 17.12
CA THR A 353 -14.99 1.85 17.32
C THR A 353 -16.12 0.89 17.68
N LEU A 354 -16.24 -0.23 16.97
CA LEU A 354 -17.24 -1.28 17.22
C LEU A 354 -17.01 -1.97 18.57
N ALA A 355 -15.75 -2.20 18.96
CA ALA A 355 -15.40 -2.74 20.26
C ALA A 355 -15.73 -1.77 21.41
N GLY A 356 -15.77 -0.46 21.15
CA GLY A 356 -15.89 0.58 22.19
C GLY A 356 -14.71 0.54 23.20
N SER A 357 -13.57 -0.06 22.82
CA SER A 357 -12.44 -0.36 23.69
C SER A 357 -11.15 -0.48 22.88
N THR A 358 -10.02 -0.31 23.57
CA THR A 358 -8.66 -0.59 23.04
C THR A 358 -8.11 -1.93 23.57
N ASP A 359 -8.91 -2.75 24.21
CA ASP A 359 -8.54 -4.11 24.59
C ASP A 359 -8.30 -4.96 23.33
N ARG A 360 -7.13 -5.62 23.27
CA ARG A 360 -6.68 -6.36 22.07
C ARG A 360 -7.66 -7.45 21.64
N GLU A 361 -8.24 -8.18 22.63
CA GLU A 361 -9.18 -9.27 22.34
C GLU A 361 -10.53 -8.71 21.86
N ALA A 362 -11.05 -7.67 22.52
CA ALA A 362 -12.28 -7.02 22.12
C ALA A 362 -12.17 -6.44 20.67
N VAL A 363 -11.04 -5.83 20.32
CA VAL A 363 -10.79 -5.32 18.97
C VAL A 363 -10.70 -6.44 17.94
N ARG A 364 -10.03 -7.55 18.28
CA ARG A 364 -9.97 -8.74 17.42
C ARG A 364 -11.37 -9.32 17.19
N GLU A 365 -12.21 -9.44 18.25
CA GLU A 365 -13.59 -9.92 18.12
C GLU A 365 -14.43 -8.99 17.24
N ALA A 366 -14.32 -7.68 17.44
CA ALA A 366 -15.04 -6.68 16.65
C ALA A 366 -14.67 -6.74 15.17
N MET A 367 -13.40 -7.01 14.83
CA MET A 367 -12.95 -7.17 13.43
C MET A 367 -13.75 -8.26 12.70
N ASN A 368 -14.10 -9.37 13.36
CA ASN A 368 -14.92 -10.44 12.79
C ASN A 368 -16.38 -10.03 12.54
N THR A 369 -16.82 -8.88 13.01
CA THR A 369 -18.21 -8.40 12.80
C THR A 369 -18.34 -7.44 11.63
N ILE A 370 -17.21 -6.93 11.11
CA ILE A 370 -17.20 -5.97 10.00
C ILE A 370 -17.66 -6.67 8.72
N GLY A 371 -18.72 -6.13 8.12
CA GLY A 371 -19.22 -6.56 6.82
C GLY A 371 -19.62 -5.36 5.96
N ASP A 372 -19.51 -5.50 4.65
CA ASP A 372 -19.86 -4.48 3.65
C ASP A 372 -19.14 -3.13 3.85
N TYR A 373 -17.95 -3.13 4.45
CA TYR A 373 -17.16 -1.92 4.65
C TYR A 373 -16.56 -1.43 3.33
N GLN A 374 -16.86 -0.19 2.93
CA GLN A 374 -16.31 0.40 1.71
C GLN A 374 -14.94 1.01 1.99
N GLY A 375 -13.89 0.37 1.50
CA GLY A 375 -12.52 0.88 1.50
C GLY A 375 -12.17 1.66 0.23
N ALA A 376 -10.92 2.11 0.15
CA ALA A 376 -10.34 2.75 -1.03
C ALA A 376 -10.06 1.74 -2.16
N ILE A 377 -9.75 0.50 -1.81
CA ILE A 377 -9.52 -0.59 -2.77
C ILE A 377 -10.83 -1.24 -3.17
N THR A 378 -11.57 -1.78 -2.20
CA THR A 378 -12.73 -2.63 -2.43
C THR A 378 -13.71 -2.56 -1.27
N LYS A 379 -14.77 -3.34 -1.35
CA LYS A 379 -15.60 -3.69 -0.20
C LYS A 379 -14.98 -4.84 0.58
N TYR A 380 -15.02 -4.73 1.90
CA TYR A 380 -14.48 -5.72 2.82
C TYR A 380 -15.60 -6.42 3.58
N ASP A 381 -15.43 -7.73 3.77
CA ASP A 381 -16.29 -8.54 4.63
C ASP A 381 -15.42 -9.48 5.45
N CYS A 382 -15.17 -9.11 6.70
CA CYS A 382 -14.31 -9.86 7.62
C CYS A 382 -15.06 -10.95 8.42
N ARG A 383 -16.38 -11.10 8.19
CA ARG A 383 -17.20 -12.16 8.82
C ARG A 383 -16.88 -13.56 8.29
N THR A 384 -16.03 -13.65 7.28
CA THR A 384 -15.65 -14.87 6.58
C THR A 384 -14.22 -15.29 6.87
N ASN A 385 -13.95 -15.77 8.08
CA ASN A 385 -12.72 -16.46 8.45
C ASN A 385 -11.40 -15.72 8.10
N GLY A 386 -11.34 -14.40 8.36
CA GLY A 386 -10.11 -13.62 8.17
C GLY A 386 -9.69 -13.35 6.73
N ASP A 387 -10.43 -13.86 5.72
CA ASP A 387 -10.29 -13.52 4.31
C ASP A 387 -11.28 -12.40 3.96
N CYS A 388 -10.88 -11.15 4.15
CA CYS A 388 -11.78 -10.00 4.13
C CYS A 388 -11.86 -9.32 2.76
N GLY A 389 -10.79 -9.31 1.98
CA GLY A 389 -10.71 -8.58 0.72
C GLY A 389 -11.46 -9.27 -0.41
N ARG A 390 -12.19 -8.49 -1.21
CA ARG A 390 -12.96 -9.00 -2.35
C ARG A 390 -12.68 -8.17 -3.58
N GLY A 391 -12.42 -8.88 -4.70
CA GLY A 391 -12.29 -8.25 -6.01
C GLY A 391 -10.95 -7.59 -6.28
N GLY A 392 -10.90 -6.94 -7.44
CA GLY A 392 -9.74 -6.25 -7.98
C GLY A 392 -10.07 -5.63 -9.33
N LEU A 393 -9.06 -5.29 -10.09
CA LEU A 393 -9.18 -4.65 -11.40
C LEU A 393 -8.40 -5.45 -12.44
N LEU A 394 -9.01 -5.69 -13.58
CA LEU A 394 -8.29 -6.12 -14.77
C LEU A 394 -7.79 -4.88 -15.49
N VAL A 395 -6.49 -4.79 -15.68
CA VAL A 395 -5.79 -3.62 -16.19
C VAL A 395 -4.96 -3.99 -17.41
N LYS A 396 -4.94 -3.10 -18.39
CA LYS A 396 -3.98 -3.11 -19.51
C LYS A 396 -3.04 -1.93 -19.37
N VAL A 397 -1.75 -2.13 -19.52
CA VAL A 397 -0.79 -1.04 -19.63
C VAL A 397 -0.46 -0.83 -21.10
N VAL A 398 -0.62 0.42 -21.54
CA VAL A 398 -0.36 0.88 -22.89
C VAL A 398 0.62 2.04 -22.82
N LYS A 399 1.85 1.85 -23.32
CA LYS A 399 2.91 2.87 -23.31
C LYS A 399 3.07 3.55 -21.95
N GLY A 400 3.18 2.74 -20.90
CA GLY A 400 3.36 3.23 -19.55
C GLY A 400 2.12 3.90 -18.92
N LYS A 401 0.91 3.62 -19.42
CA LYS A 401 -0.33 4.11 -18.84
C LYS A 401 -1.26 2.94 -18.52
N ALA A 402 -1.70 2.87 -17.28
CA ALA A 402 -2.67 1.86 -16.86
C ALA A 402 -4.08 2.26 -17.33
N GLU A 403 -4.75 1.34 -18.03
CA GLU A 403 -6.13 1.44 -18.48
C GLU A 403 -6.94 0.31 -17.84
N ILE A 404 -8.04 0.64 -17.17
CA ILE A 404 -8.90 -0.35 -16.53
C ILE A 404 -9.80 -0.97 -17.60
N ILE A 405 -9.76 -2.30 -17.71
CA ILE A 405 -10.62 -3.08 -18.60
C ILE A 405 -11.95 -3.39 -17.92
N SER A 406 -11.89 -3.91 -16.69
CA SER A 406 -13.08 -4.26 -15.89
C SER A 406 -12.74 -4.43 -14.42
N GLU A 407 -13.77 -4.43 -13.58
CA GLU A 407 -13.68 -4.89 -12.20
C GLU A 407 -13.72 -6.43 -12.15
N ILE A 408 -12.89 -7.00 -11.26
CA ILE A 408 -12.89 -8.42 -10.92
C ILE A 408 -13.72 -8.57 -9.65
N THR A 409 -14.76 -9.40 -9.70
CA THR A 409 -15.55 -9.78 -8.51
C THR A 409 -15.48 -11.28 -8.33
N SER A 410 -15.49 -11.77 -7.09
CA SER A 410 -15.47 -13.20 -6.79
C SER A 410 -16.62 -13.97 -7.44
N GLU A 411 -17.75 -13.33 -7.68
CA GLU A 411 -18.92 -13.90 -8.35
C GLU A 411 -18.69 -14.12 -9.86
N LYS A 412 -17.92 -13.25 -10.52
CA LYS A 412 -17.65 -13.32 -11.98
C LYS A 412 -16.57 -14.32 -12.37
N VAL A 413 -15.81 -14.85 -11.43
CA VAL A 413 -14.71 -15.80 -11.71
C VAL A 413 -15.20 -17.24 -11.62
N ILE A 414 -16.31 -17.47 -10.92
CA ILE A 414 -16.88 -18.82 -10.68
C ILE A 414 -17.87 -19.24 -11.79
N GLU A 415 -18.39 -18.31 -12.60
CA GLU A 415 -19.20 -18.60 -13.79
C GLU A 415 -18.31 -18.87 -15.01
#